data_04943d04ddb219af09dcc0b5f318d524
#
_entry.id   04943d04ddb219af09dcc0b5f318d524
#
_cell.length_a   1.000
_cell.length_b   1.000
_cell.length_c   1.000
_cell.angle_alpha   90.00
_cell.angle_beta   90.00
_cell.angle_gamma   90.00
#
_symmetry.space_group_name_H-M   'P 1'
#
loop_
_entity.id
_entity.type
_entity.pdbx_description
1 polymer ?
#
loop_
_entity_poly.entity_id
_entity_poly.type
_entity_poly.pdbx_seq_one_letter_code
_entity_poly.pdbx_strand_id
1 'polypeptide(L)'
;MPHNLTLITTIAASLVLSLVFGFIAVKLRLPALIGYLVAGILAGPATPGFVADIELSSQLAEIGVMLLMFGVGLHFSIDDLLAVRKIAVPGAILRIVIATLITIFITKIWGWNIGEGLVFGISLSVASTVVLLKALESRHLLESVNGRIAVGWVVVEDLAMVLVLVLLPPLSGWLGGKAVANQDMSILTTLGITLGKVSIFILLMMLVGKRVFPWLLWQVARTGSRELFTLCVIAAAVGIAYGSSSLFGISFALGAFFAGVVLQESNLSYRAAEESLPLRDAFSVLFFVSVGMLFDPQIIIREPLRVLIVVAIIILGKSAFVFFIVLVFRYPLNTALTVSAGLAQIGEFSFILAGIGVSLKILSNEGQSLILAGALISITLNSLVFKAIEPIQVWVRSRSKLANLLERSDDPLAELPMSFDSEHLTGHVVLVGYGRVGRKIALSLNQAGVKYVVAEQNREIVEKLREQGFPAVSGNASEPAVLIQAHIARAHTLAIATPDTFQVRQMIEIARTLNPNINTVVRTHSEEESELLEKENVGKIFMGEHELAASMSHYILSKITGGTRRVDLQ
;
A
#
# COMPACT_ATOMS: atom_id res chain seq x y z
N MET A 1 35.49 -22.48 -15.63
CA MET A 1 34.36 -22.41 -16.59
C MET A 1 34.55 -21.20 -17.47
N PRO A 2 34.24 -21.21 -18.76
CA PRO A 2 34.39 -20.04 -19.60
C PRO A 2 33.50 -18.91 -19.07
N HIS A 3 34.03 -17.70 -18.97
CA HIS A 3 33.40 -16.50 -18.38
C HIS A 3 31.98 -16.17 -18.94
N ASN A 4 31.66 -16.70 -20.11
CA ASN A 4 30.36 -16.44 -20.79
C ASN A 4 29.15 -17.23 -20.24
N LEU A 5 29.34 -18.20 -19.34
CA LEU A 5 28.24 -19.00 -18.78
C LEU A 5 27.81 -18.51 -17.39
N THR A 6 28.62 -17.70 -16.72
CA THR A 6 28.38 -17.27 -15.33
C THR A 6 27.10 -16.46 -15.19
N LEU A 7 26.81 -15.55 -16.14
CA LEU A 7 25.57 -14.75 -16.12
C LEU A 7 24.34 -15.66 -16.30
N ILE A 8 24.37 -16.56 -17.27
CA ILE A 8 23.23 -17.45 -17.57
C ILE A 8 22.98 -18.39 -16.40
N THR A 9 24.05 -18.98 -15.81
CA THR A 9 23.91 -19.87 -14.66
C THR A 9 23.42 -19.13 -13.42
N THR A 10 23.87 -17.90 -13.17
CA THR A 10 23.40 -17.07 -12.06
C THR A 10 21.91 -16.77 -12.22
N ILE A 11 21.45 -16.30 -13.40
CA ILE A 11 20.04 -16.02 -13.66
C ILE A 11 19.19 -17.29 -13.54
N ALA A 12 19.62 -18.38 -14.21
CA ALA A 12 18.86 -19.63 -14.22
C ALA A 12 18.72 -20.22 -12.80
N ALA A 13 19.81 -20.31 -12.06
CA ALA A 13 19.78 -20.79 -10.67
C ALA A 13 18.91 -19.90 -9.78
N SER A 14 19.03 -18.58 -9.90
CA SER A 14 18.23 -17.62 -9.14
C SER A 14 16.74 -17.80 -9.40
N LEU A 15 16.33 -17.92 -10.66
CA LEU A 15 14.92 -18.08 -11.02
C LEU A 15 14.36 -19.45 -10.60
N VAL A 16 15.13 -20.53 -10.82
CA VAL A 16 14.69 -21.89 -10.44
C VAL A 16 14.56 -22.03 -8.94
N LEU A 17 15.57 -21.60 -8.16
CA LEU A 17 15.50 -21.64 -6.71
C LEU A 17 14.36 -20.77 -6.18
N SER A 18 14.16 -19.58 -6.75
CA SER A 18 13.06 -18.69 -6.38
C SER A 18 11.69 -19.31 -6.66
N LEU A 19 11.54 -20.00 -7.79
CA LEU A 19 10.30 -20.71 -8.09
C LEU A 19 10.02 -21.79 -7.04
N VAL A 20 11.02 -22.62 -6.71
CA VAL A 20 10.88 -23.71 -5.75
C VAL A 20 10.56 -23.18 -4.35
N PHE A 21 11.38 -22.26 -3.83
CA PHE A 21 11.18 -21.75 -2.47
C PHE A 21 10.01 -20.76 -2.37
N GLY A 22 9.72 -19.99 -3.43
CA GLY A 22 8.53 -19.17 -3.51
C GLY A 22 7.26 -20.01 -3.48
N PHE A 23 7.22 -21.12 -4.22
CA PHE A 23 6.10 -22.07 -4.18
C PHE A 23 5.94 -22.71 -2.80
N ILE A 24 7.05 -23.11 -2.14
CA ILE A 24 7.00 -23.65 -0.78
C ILE A 24 6.47 -22.60 0.19
N ALA A 25 6.95 -21.36 0.10
CA ALA A 25 6.48 -20.26 0.96
C ALA A 25 4.96 -20.06 0.81
N VAL A 26 4.45 -19.99 -0.42
CA VAL A 26 3.01 -19.84 -0.68
C VAL A 26 2.21 -21.03 -0.15
N LYS A 27 2.69 -22.26 -0.30
CA LYS A 27 2.05 -23.45 0.31
C LYS A 27 2.00 -23.38 1.84
N LEU A 28 3.00 -22.77 2.46
CA LEU A 28 3.06 -22.51 3.91
C LEU A 28 2.23 -21.27 4.32
N ARG A 29 1.49 -20.66 3.39
CA ARG A 29 0.73 -19.42 3.58
C ARG A 29 1.59 -18.22 3.98
N LEU A 30 2.83 -18.20 3.52
CA LEU A 30 3.77 -17.09 3.65
C LEU A 30 3.85 -16.32 2.33
N PRO A 31 4.24 -15.03 2.36
CA PRO A 31 4.53 -14.28 1.14
C PRO A 31 5.65 -14.95 0.32
N ALA A 32 5.50 -15.01 -1.00
CA ALA A 32 6.51 -15.60 -1.91
C ALA A 32 7.89 -14.95 -1.78
N LEU A 33 7.93 -13.66 -1.40
CA LEU A 33 9.13 -12.88 -1.14
C LEU A 33 10.08 -13.56 -0.14
N ILE A 34 9.55 -14.23 0.90
CA ILE A 34 10.36 -14.99 1.86
C ILE A 34 11.08 -16.12 1.13
N GLY A 35 10.39 -16.81 0.22
CA GLY A 35 11.00 -17.86 -0.59
C GLY A 35 12.12 -17.33 -1.49
N TYR A 36 11.99 -16.14 -2.05
CA TYR A 36 13.03 -15.51 -2.88
C TYR A 36 14.27 -15.13 -2.06
N LEU A 37 14.07 -14.61 -0.85
CA LEU A 37 15.18 -14.33 0.06
C LEU A 37 15.90 -15.62 0.49
N VAL A 38 15.15 -16.69 0.81
CA VAL A 38 15.72 -18.01 1.13
C VAL A 38 16.48 -18.59 -0.06
N ALA A 39 15.95 -18.46 -1.28
CA ALA A 39 16.66 -18.87 -2.49
C ALA A 39 17.99 -18.12 -2.63
N GLY A 40 18.02 -16.83 -2.31
CA GLY A 40 19.25 -16.03 -2.29
C GLY A 40 20.24 -16.49 -1.22
N ILE A 41 19.78 -16.77 0.00
CA ILE A 41 20.64 -17.32 1.07
C ILE A 41 21.33 -18.61 0.61
N LEU A 42 20.57 -19.49 -0.05
CA LEU A 42 21.09 -20.77 -0.54
C LEU A 42 22.02 -20.62 -1.75
N ALA A 43 21.81 -19.61 -2.59
CA ALA A 43 22.68 -19.29 -3.72
C ALA A 43 23.87 -18.40 -3.32
N GLY A 44 23.90 -17.92 -2.08
CA GLY A 44 24.90 -16.99 -1.57
C GLY A 44 26.13 -17.69 -0.96
N PRO A 45 27.16 -16.91 -0.62
CA PRO A 45 28.43 -17.44 -0.10
C PRO A 45 28.32 -17.97 1.33
N ALA A 46 27.22 -17.67 2.04
CA ALA A 46 27.03 -18.10 3.43
C ALA A 46 26.62 -19.58 3.56
N THR A 47 26.21 -20.23 2.47
CA THR A 47 25.80 -21.64 2.44
C THR A 47 26.71 -22.46 1.53
N PRO A 48 27.08 -23.72 1.91
CA PRO A 48 27.89 -24.58 1.07
C PRO A 48 27.08 -25.02 -0.17
N GLY A 49 27.71 -25.02 -1.34
CA GLY A 49 27.10 -25.49 -2.58
C GLY A 49 27.37 -24.60 -3.77
N PHE A 50 26.32 -24.35 -4.58
CA PHE A 50 26.41 -23.43 -5.72
C PHE A 50 26.41 -21.99 -5.20
N VAL A 51 27.46 -21.25 -5.56
CA VAL A 51 27.56 -19.82 -5.26
C VAL A 51 27.39 -19.05 -6.57
N ALA A 52 26.32 -18.25 -6.65
CA ALA A 52 26.10 -17.35 -7.77
C ALA A 52 27.07 -16.16 -7.71
N ASP A 53 27.28 -15.52 -8.86
CA ASP A 53 28.14 -14.34 -8.93
C ASP A 53 27.45 -13.15 -8.27
N ILE A 54 28.03 -12.67 -7.17
CA ILE A 54 27.48 -11.56 -6.36
C ILE A 54 27.47 -10.25 -7.14
N GLU A 55 28.53 -9.99 -7.93
CA GLU A 55 28.65 -8.74 -8.68
C GLU A 55 27.59 -8.68 -9.80
N LEU A 56 27.45 -9.76 -10.56
CA LEU A 56 26.38 -9.88 -11.57
C LEU A 56 24.98 -9.81 -10.94
N SER A 57 24.79 -10.49 -9.81
CA SER A 57 23.52 -10.45 -9.09
C SER A 57 23.19 -9.05 -8.60
N SER A 58 24.19 -8.27 -8.15
CA SER A 58 24.00 -6.88 -7.75
C SER A 58 23.59 -5.98 -8.93
N GLN A 59 24.20 -6.15 -10.09
CA GLN A 59 23.82 -5.41 -11.31
C GLN A 59 22.40 -5.75 -11.77
N LEU A 60 22.01 -7.02 -11.72
CA LEU A 60 20.64 -7.44 -12.01
C LEU A 60 19.64 -6.92 -10.99
N ALA A 61 20.04 -6.82 -9.72
CA ALA A 61 19.24 -6.24 -8.66
C ALA A 61 18.99 -4.75 -8.88
N GLU A 62 19.95 -3.98 -9.41
CA GLU A 62 19.76 -2.57 -9.75
C GLU A 62 18.67 -2.40 -10.81
N ILE A 63 18.64 -3.25 -11.85
CA ILE A 63 17.56 -3.25 -12.84
C ILE A 63 16.22 -3.59 -12.16
N GLY A 64 16.22 -4.56 -11.25
CA GLY A 64 15.05 -4.92 -10.45
C GLY A 64 14.52 -3.74 -9.64
N VAL A 65 15.40 -3.00 -8.96
CA VAL A 65 15.04 -1.78 -8.22
C VAL A 65 14.49 -0.69 -9.14
N MET A 66 15.10 -0.46 -10.31
CA MET A 66 14.57 0.51 -11.28
C MET A 66 13.14 0.17 -11.69
N LEU A 67 12.90 -1.07 -12.10
CA LEU A 67 11.57 -1.49 -12.55
C LEU A 67 10.54 -1.51 -11.41
N LEU A 68 10.97 -1.88 -10.20
CA LEU A 68 10.12 -1.83 -9.01
C LEU A 68 9.74 -0.39 -8.68
N MET A 69 10.69 0.53 -8.65
CA MET A 69 10.44 1.96 -8.39
C MET A 69 9.59 2.62 -9.47
N PHE A 70 9.80 2.25 -10.72
CA PHE A 70 8.94 2.66 -11.83
C PHE A 70 7.49 2.20 -11.60
N GLY A 71 7.29 0.95 -11.20
CA GLY A 71 5.98 0.41 -10.84
C GLY A 71 5.33 1.16 -9.67
N VAL A 72 6.08 1.49 -8.61
CA VAL A 72 5.60 2.31 -7.50
C VAL A 72 5.16 3.69 -8.01
N GLY A 73 5.96 4.33 -8.87
CA GLY A 73 5.63 5.61 -9.49
C GLY A 73 4.35 5.56 -10.34
N LEU A 74 4.14 4.48 -11.12
CA LEU A 74 2.93 4.29 -11.93
C LEU A 74 1.64 4.14 -11.09
N HIS A 75 1.75 3.63 -9.88
CA HIS A 75 0.61 3.45 -8.97
C HIS A 75 0.45 4.62 -7.98
N PHE A 76 1.34 5.62 -8.04
CA PHE A 76 1.32 6.75 -7.14
C PHE A 76 0.16 7.70 -7.48
N SER A 77 -0.91 7.67 -6.69
CA SER A 77 -2.07 8.57 -6.82
C SER A 77 -1.96 9.74 -5.85
N ILE A 78 -1.83 10.95 -6.39
CA ILE A 78 -1.83 12.18 -5.59
C ILE A 78 -3.21 12.38 -4.92
N ASP A 79 -4.29 12.05 -5.60
CA ASP A 79 -5.65 12.23 -5.08
C ASP A 79 -5.92 11.33 -3.88
N ASP A 80 -5.47 10.06 -3.92
CA ASP A 80 -5.61 9.13 -2.80
C ASP A 80 -4.77 9.58 -1.60
N LEU A 81 -3.56 10.09 -1.85
CA LEU A 81 -2.73 10.65 -0.80
C LEU A 81 -3.37 11.90 -0.18
N LEU A 82 -3.93 12.79 -0.99
CA LEU A 82 -4.61 13.99 -0.52
C LEU A 82 -5.83 13.67 0.35
N ALA A 83 -6.52 12.56 0.08
CA ALA A 83 -7.69 12.10 0.85
C ALA A 83 -7.34 11.70 2.30
N VAL A 84 -6.12 11.20 2.55
CA VAL A 84 -5.68 10.75 3.89
C VAL A 84 -4.51 11.57 4.45
N ARG A 85 -4.12 12.66 3.80
CA ARG A 85 -2.92 13.46 4.12
C ARG A 85 -2.84 13.94 5.55
N LYS A 86 -3.98 14.25 6.18
CA LYS A 86 -4.05 14.81 7.54
C LYS A 86 -3.49 13.84 8.60
N ILE A 87 -3.61 12.53 8.36
CA ILE A 87 -3.07 11.49 9.25
C ILE A 87 -1.83 10.83 8.68
N ALA A 88 -1.80 10.53 7.36
CA ALA A 88 -0.72 9.79 6.73
C ALA A 88 0.61 10.57 6.77
N VAL A 89 0.59 11.87 6.42
CA VAL A 89 1.83 12.67 6.35
C VAL A 89 2.46 12.88 7.74
N PRO A 90 1.75 13.46 8.75
CA PRO A 90 2.38 13.66 10.04
C PRO A 90 2.68 12.33 10.75
N GLY A 91 1.82 11.31 10.55
CA GLY A 91 2.02 9.99 11.15
C GLY A 91 3.27 9.29 10.62
N ALA A 92 3.47 9.27 9.30
CA ALA A 92 4.64 8.65 8.68
C ALA A 92 5.94 9.37 9.09
N ILE A 93 5.98 10.70 9.03
CA ILE A 93 7.15 11.49 9.44
C ILE A 93 7.48 11.24 10.91
N LEU A 94 6.50 11.34 11.78
CA LEU A 94 6.70 11.16 13.22
C LEU A 94 7.17 9.73 13.53
N ARG A 95 6.63 8.73 12.84
CA ARG A 95 7.07 7.34 12.97
C ARG A 95 8.52 7.15 12.55
N ILE A 96 8.92 7.66 11.38
CA ILE A 96 10.30 7.58 10.90
C ILE A 96 11.24 8.21 11.93
N VAL A 97 10.94 9.41 12.39
CA VAL A 97 11.76 10.13 13.35
C VAL A 97 11.91 9.36 14.66
N ILE A 98 10.82 8.92 15.25
CA ILE A 98 10.85 8.24 16.56
C ILE A 98 11.49 6.86 16.47
N ALA A 99 11.13 6.06 15.43
CA ALA A 99 11.76 4.76 15.23
C ALA A 99 13.28 4.92 15.05
N THR A 100 13.72 5.92 14.30
CA THR A 100 15.14 6.23 14.10
C THR A 100 15.81 6.66 15.39
N LEU A 101 15.21 7.56 16.19
CA LEU A 101 15.78 8.00 17.45
C LEU A 101 15.92 6.87 18.47
N ILE A 102 14.90 6.03 18.61
CA ILE A 102 14.95 4.84 19.48
C ILE A 102 16.07 3.91 19.03
N THR A 103 16.19 3.70 17.72
CA THR A 103 17.22 2.81 17.15
C THR A 103 18.61 3.39 17.34
N ILE A 104 18.84 4.69 17.13
CA ILE A 104 20.12 5.36 17.44
C ILE A 104 20.48 5.20 18.91
N PHE A 105 19.54 5.35 19.83
CA PHE A 105 19.78 5.15 21.24
C PHE A 105 20.23 3.73 21.56
N ILE A 106 19.58 2.71 20.98
CA ILE A 106 19.92 1.31 21.17
C ILE A 106 21.27 0.96 20.52
N THR A 107 21.52 1.41 19.30
CA THR A 107 22.79 1.14 18.58
C THR A 107 23.97 1.83 19.23
N LYS A 108 23.75 2.98 19.90
CA LYS A 108 24.79 3.64 20.72
C LYS A 108 25.20 2.78 21.92
N ILE A 109 24.28 2.03 22.54
CA ILE A 109 24.60 1.05 23.58
C ILE A 109 25.43 -0.11 23.01
N TRP A 110 25.23 -0.46 21.73
CA TRP A 110 26.05 -1.47 21.04
C TRP A 110 27.42 -0.94 20.60
N GLY A 111 27.73 0.32 20.83
CA GLY A 111 28.99 0.97 20.47
C GLY A 111 29.07 1.47 19.04
N TRP A 112 27.93 1.55 18.33
CA TRP A 112 27.90 2.05 16.95
C TRP A 112 27.97 3.58 16.91
N ASN A 113 28.48 4.11 15.78
CA ASN A 113 28.46 5.55 15.55
C ASN A 113 27.04 6.05 15.20
N ILE A 114 26.83 7.37 15.30
CA ILE A 114 25.53 7.98 15.07
C ILE A 114 25.06 7.79 13.61
N GLY A 115 25.98 7.88 12.64
CA GLY A 115 25.63 7.71 11.23
C GLY A 115 25.16 6.29 10.92
N GLU A 116 25.83 5.28 11.48
CA GLU A 116 25.43 3.88 11.37
C GLU A 116 24.04 3.66 12.01
N GLY A 117 23.84 4.17 13.24
CA GLY A 117 22.55 4.11 13.93
C GLY A 117 21.43 4.84 13.18
N LEU A 118 21.73 5.95 12.50
CA LEU A 118 20.79 6.70 11.69
C LEU A 118 20.31 5.88 10.49
N VAL A 119 21.26 5.36 9.67
CA VAL A 119 20.93 4.56 8.49
C VAL A 119 20.19 3.29 8.87
N PHE A 120 20.66 2.62 9.94
CA PHE A 120 19.99 1.45 10.48
C PHE A 120 18.57 1.76 10.96
N GLY A 121 18.38 2.83 11.72
CA GLY A 121 17.06 3.24 12.24
C GLY A 121 16.07 3.63 11.16
N ILE A 122 16.52 4.40 10.15
CA ILE A 122 15.69 4.71 9.00
C ILE A 122 15.30 3.42 8.25
N SER A 123 16.25 2.51 8.05
CA SER A 123 15.97 1.20 7.40
C SER A 123 14.93 0.39 8.16
N LEU A 124 14.94 0.40 9.50
CA LEU A 124 13.95 -0.30 10.31
C LEU A 124 12.59 0.41 10.34
N SER A 125 12.54 1.71 10.03
CA SER A 125 11.31 2.50 10.16
C SER A 125 10.28 2.20 9.08
N VAL A 126 10.67 1.81 7.88
CA VAL A 126 9.81 1.72 6.69
C VAL A 126 9.11 0.37 6.59
N ALA A 127 7.83 0.40 6.22
CA ALA A 127 7.05 -0.81 5.98
C ALA A 127 7.07 -1.20 4.48
N SER A 128 6.84 -2.49 4.18
CA SER A 128 6.71 -2.96 2.79
C SER A 128 5.31 -2.69 2.25
N THR A 129 5.26 -2.00 1.13
CA THR A 129 4.03 -1.77 0.36
C THR A 129 3.47 -3.08 -0.16
N VAL A 130 4.31 -3.98 -0.67
CA VAL A 130 3.90 -5.27 -1.23
C VAL A 130 3.28 -6.19 -0.18
N VAL A 131 3.90 -6.30 0.99
CA VAL A 131 3.40 -7.14 2.09
C VAL A 131 2.09 -6.57 2.65
N LEU A 132 2.02 -5.25 2.81
CA LEU A 132 0.81 -4.57 3.27
C LEU A 132 -0.36 -4.80 2.31
N LEU A 133 -0.17 -4.54 1.01
CA LEU A 133 -1.24 -4.72 0.00
C LEU A 133 -1.76 -6.15 0.01
N LYS A 134 -0.88 -7.16 -0.06
CA LYS A 134 -1.29 -8.57 0.00
C LYS A 134 -2.02 -8.94 1.30
N ALA A 135 -1.58 -8.37 2.43
CA ALA A 135 -2.24 -8.61 3.71
C ALA A 135 -3.64 -7.97 3.79
N LEU A 136 -3.85 -6.82 3.16
CA LEU A 136 -5.14 -6.14 3.06
C LEU A 136 -6.06 -6.82 2.04
N GLU A 137 -5.55 -7.19 0.86
CA GLU A 137 -6.29 -7.93 -0.17
C GLU A 137 -6.84 -9.25 0.35
N SER A 138 -5.99 -10.06 1.00
CA SER A 138 -6.39 -11.36 1.57
C SER A 138 -7.47 -11.26 2.64
N ARG A 139 -7.78 -10.04 3.11
CA ARG A 139 -8.78 -9.73 4.14
C ARG A 139 -9.89 -8.83 3.62
N HIS A 140 -9.91 -8.53 2.32
CA HIS A 140 -10.87 -7.62 1.67
C HIS A 140 -10.91 -6.21 2.31
N LEU A 141 -9.78 -5.75 2.87
CA LEU A 141 -9.66 -4.46 3.56
C LEU A 141 -9.04 -3.35 2.68
N LEU A 142 -8.60 -3.64 1.45
CA LEU A 142 -7.88 -2.70 0.60
C LEU A 142 -8.70 -1.43 0.32
N GLU A 143 -9.97 -1.59 -0.04
CA GLU A 143 -10.88 -0.49 -0.34
C GLU A 143 -11.50 0.17 0.93
N SER A 144 -11.23 -0.41 2.11
CA SER A 144 -11.73 0.13 3.38
C SER A 144 -10.99 1.42 3.79
N VAL A 145 -11.58 2.18 4.71
CA VAL A 145 -10.90 3.35 5.30
C VAL A 145 -9.57 2.96 5.96
N ASN A 146 -9.56 1.80 6.65
CA ASN A 146 -8.35 1.29 7.30
C ASN A 146 -7.25 0.98 6.27
N GLY A 147 -7.64 0.35 5.14
CA GLY A 147 -6.74 0.06 4.04
C GLY A 147 -6.19 1.34 3.41
N ARG A 148 -7.05 2.30 3.09
CA ARG A 148 -6.62 3.58 2.51
C ARG A 148 -5.68 4.38 3.41
N ILE A 149 -5.92 4.40 4.72
CA ILE A 149 -5.02 5.04 5.68
C ILE A 149 -3.67 4.32 5.70
N ALA A 150 -3.66 2.98 5.79
CA ALA A 150 -2.43 2.19 5.83
C ALA A 150 -1.62 2.35 4.53
N VAL A 151 -2.27 2.28 3.37
CA VAL A 151 -1.63 2.48 2.05
C VAL A 151 -1.10 3.91 1.91
N GLY A 152 -1.91 4.91 2.24
CA GLY A 152 -1.47 6.30 2.20
C GLY A 152 -0.28 6.56 3.12
N TRP A 153 -0.22 5.89 4.27
CA TRP A 153 0.91 5.98 5.20
C TRP A 153 2.21 5.43 4.59
N VAL A 154 2.16 4.21 4.01
CA VAL A 154 3.33 3.60 3.36
C VAL A 154 3.78 4.42 2.16
N VAL A 155 2.86 4.95 1.36
CA VAL A 155 3.19 5.83 0.22
C VAL A 155 3.98 7.07 0.68
N VAL A 156 3.63 7.67 1.81
CA VAL A 156 4.41 8.79 2.39
C VAL A 156 5.79 8.32 2.85
N GLU A 157 5.89 7.13 3.45
CA GLU A 157 7.17 6.54 3.85
C GLU A 157 8.06 6.26 2.64
N ASP A 158 7.51 5.69 1.58
CA ASP A 158 8.23 5.43 0.32
C ASP A 158 8.76 6.73 -0.28
N LEU A 159 7.95 7.79 -0.29
CA LEU A 159 8.37 9.10 -0.76
C LEU A 159 9.49 9.72 0.12
N ALA A 160 9.38 9.56 1.46
CA ALA A 160 10.43 9.97 2.38
C ALA A 160 11.73 9.17 2.14
N MET A 161 11.61 7.86 1.86
CA MET A 161 12.79 7.03 1.54
C MET A 161 13.46 7.43 0.24
N VAL A 162 12.70 7.78 -0.78
CA VAL A 162 13.24 8.33 -2.02
C VAL A 162 14.10 9.56 -1.73
N LEU A 163 13.64 10.46 -0.86
CA LEU A 163 14.42 11.63 -0.43
C LEU A 163 15.68 11.22 0.36
N VAL A 164 15.58 10.26 1.27
CA VAL A 164 16.73 9.74 2.04
C VAL A 164 17.78 9.13 1.11
N LEU A 165 17.38 8.33 0.12
CA LEU A 165 18.29 7.72 -0.85
C LEU A 165 19.07 8.75 -1.66
N VAL A 166 18.47 9.91 -1.93
CA VAL A 166 19.13 11.03 -2.62
C VAL A 166 20.11 11.76 -1.71
N LEU A 167 19.75 11.95 -0.45
CA LEU A 167 20.55 12.72 0.50
C LEU A 167 21.70 11.89 1.12
N LEU A 168 21.56 10.58 1.18
CA LEU A 168 22.54 9.73 1.85
C LEU A 168 23.95 9.76 1.20
N PRO A 169 24.13 9.65 -0.16
CA PRO A 169 25.47 9.69 -0.76
C PRO A 169 26.21 11.00 -0.50
N PRO A 170 25.63 12.20 -0.69
CA PRO A 170 26.33 13.46 -0.40
C PRO A 170 26.61 13.67 1.10
N LEU A 171 25.84 13.06 2.00
CA LEU A 171 26.02 13.14 3.44
C LEU A 171 26.98 12.06 3.99
N SER A 172 27.41 11.12 3.18
CA SER A 172 28.15 9.92 3.65
C SER A 172 29.42 10.26 4.45
N GLY A 173 30.20 11.25 4.00
CA GLY A 173 31.41 11.67 4.72
C GLY A 173 31.13 12.22 6.13
N TRP A 174 30.01 12.92 6.33
CA TRP A 174 29.58 13.44 7.63
C TRP A 174 28.99 12.36 8.56
N LEU A 175 28.47 11.31 7.95
CA LEU A 175 27.92 10.16 8.68
C LEU A 175 28.99 9.11 9.03
N GLY A 176 30.27 9.43 8.81
CA GLY A 176 31.40 8.52 9.12
C GLY A 176 31.68 7.48 8.04
N GLY A 177 31.08 7.62 6.87
CA GLY A 177 31.29 6.76 5.71
C GLY A 177 32.35 7.32 4.74
N LYS A 178 32.41 6.72 3.54
CA LYS A 178 33.29 7.15 2.45
C LYS A 178 32.79 8.47 1.86
N ALA A 179 33.63 9.48 1.87
CA ALA A 179 33.31 10.76 1.22
C ALA A 179 33.21 10.58 -0.30
N VAL A 180 32.04 10.90 -0.88
CA VAL A 180 31.78 10.84 -2.32
C VAL A 180 31.98 12.21 -2.97
N ALA A 181 31.95 13.31 -2.18
CA ALA A 181 32.12 14.69 -2.64
C ALA A 181 33.44 15.27 -2.15
N ASN A 182 33.91 16.34 -2.83
CA ASN A 182 35.09 17.08 -2.43
C ASN A 182 34.98 17.51 -0.95
N GLN A 183 35.95 17.09 -0.13
CA GLN A 183 36.00 17.34 1.32
C GLN A 183 36.07 18.83 1.70
N ASP A 184 36.34 19.71 0.74
CA ASP A 184 36.49 21.17 0.96
C ASP A 184 35.17 21.94 0.95
N MET A 185 34.04 21.30 0.60
CA MET A 185 32.74 21.98 0.55
C MET A 185 31.99 21.86 1.88
N SER A 186 31.33 22.95 2.29
CA SER A 186 30.45 22.94 3.46
C SER A 186 29.23 22.01 3.22
N ILE A 187 28.67 21.45 4.30
CA ILE A 187 27.44 20.63 4.27
C ILE A 187 26.30 21.36 3.54
N LEU A 188 26.12 22.66 3.84
CA LEU A 188 25.07 23.48 3.25
C LEU A 188 25.25 23.64 1.73
N THR A 189 26.49 23.80 1.26
CA THR A 189 26.78 23.89 -0.17
C THR A 189 26.51 22.56 -0.87
N THR A 190 26.94 21.45 -0.29
CA THR A 190 26.71 20.10 -0.85
C THR A 190 25.22 19.77 -0.92
N LEU A 191 24.46 20.03 0.15
CA LEU A 191 23.01 19.87 0.18
C LEU A 191 22.32 20.81 -0.82
N GLY A 192 22.74 22.09 -0.88
CA GLY A 192 22.19 23.06 -1.83
C GLY A 192 22.36 22.64 -3.29
N ILE A 193 23.54 22.17 -3.66
CA ILE A 193 23.82 21.65 -5.01
C ILE A 193 22.98 20.39 -5.29
N THR A 194 22.91 19.45 -4.35
CA THR A 194 22.15 18.21 -4.52
C THR A 194 20.67 18.50 -4.66
N LEU A 195 20.09 19.27 -3.76
CA LEU A 195 18.68 19.68 -3.83
C LEU A 195 18.40 20.51 -5.09
N GLY A 196 19.33 21.37 -5.52
CA GLY A 196 19.23 22.10 -6.78
C GLY A 196 19.16 21.17 -7.98
N LYS A 197 20.06 20.19 -8.09
CA LYS A 197 20.06 19.18 -9.16
C LYS A 197 18.77 18.37 -9.18
N VAL A 198 18.30 17.92 -8.01
CA VAL A 198 17.04 17.19 -7.88
C VAL A 198 15.85 18.04 -8.27
N SER A 199 15.81 19.30 -7.83
CA SER A 199 14.74 20.24 -8.19
C SER A 199 14.68 20.49 -9.69
N ILE A 200 15.84 20.68 -10.33
CA ILE A 200 15.93 20.84 -11.79
C ILE A 200 15.44 19.59 -12.50
N PHE A 201 15.84 18.41 -12.04
CA PHE A 201 15.37 17.15 -12.60
C PHE A 201 13.84 16.99 -12.46
N ILE A 202 13.28 17.24 -11.27
CA ILE A 202 11.83 17.18 -11.04
C ILE A 202 11.10 18.17 -11.94
N LEU A 203 11.59 19.41 -12.02
CA LEU A 203 11.02 20.44 -12.89
C LEU A 203 11.05 20.01 -14.36
N LEU A 204 12.17 19.45 -14.82
CA LEU A 204 12.31 18.92 -16.17
C LEU A 204 11.28 17.80 -16.44
N MET A 205 11.15 16.86 -15.50
CA MET A 205 10.19 15.77 -15.61
C MET A 205 8.74 16.28 -15.61
N MET A 206 8.40 17.27 -14.78
CA MET A 206 7.06 17.85 -14.71
C MET A 206 6.73 18.72 -15.94
N LEU A 207 7.68 19.46 -16.51
CA LEU A 207 7.43 20.35 -17.65
C LEU A 207 7.56 19.63 -19.00
N VAL A 208 8.63 18.86 -19.18
CA VAL A 208 8.95 18.18 -20.44
C VAL A 208 8.45 16.74 -20.42
N GLY A 209 8.74 16.01 -19.35
CA GLY A 209 8.38 14.60 -19.20
C GLY A 209 6.87 14.36 -19.35
N LYS A 210 6.04 15.12 -18.64
CA LYS A 210 4.56 15.04 -18.70
C LYS A 210 3.97 15.27 -20.10
N ARG A 211 4.70 15.90 -21.02
CA ARG A 211 4.25 16.14 -22.40
C ARG A 211 4.84 15.14 -23.38
N VAL A 212 6.13 14.89 -23.25
CA VAL A 212 6.88 14.07 -24.22
C VAL A 212 6.54 12.58 -24.07
N PHE A 213 6.52 12.04 -22.85
CA PHE A 213 6.33 10.60 -22.66
C PHE A 213 4.89 10.14 -22.96
N PRO A 214 3.80 10.81 -22.52
CA PRO A 214 2.45 10.45 -22.94
C PRO A 214 2.25 10.58 -24.45
N TRP A 215 2.82 11.61 -25.07
CA TRP A 215 2.79 11.78 -26.54
C TRP A 215 3.51 10.62 -27.23
N LEU A 216 4.71 10.24 -26.78
CA LEU A 216 5.48 9.15 -27.34
C LEU A 216 4.73 7.81 -27.22
N LEU A 217 4.19 7.51 -26.02
CA LEU A 217 3.37 6.32 -25.79
C LEU A 217 2.15 6.29 -26.71
N TRP A 218 1.51 7.43 -26.91
CA TRP A 218 0.34 7.51 -27.78
C TRP A 218 0.71 7.27 -29.25
N GLN A 219 1.85 7.80 -29.72
CA GLN A 219 2.35 7.55 -31.09
C GLN A 219 2.68 6.07 -31.28
N VAL A 220 3.35 5.45 -30.29
CA VAL A 220 3.67 4.02 -30.36
C VAL A 220 2.42 3.16 -30.28
N ALA A 221 1.45 3.50 -29.42
CA ALA A 221 0.18 2.79 -29.30
C ALA A 221 -0.62 2.78 -30.61
N ARG A 222 -0.54 3.85 -31.41
CA ARG A 222 -1.18 3.93 -32.76
C ARG A 222 -0.63 2.94 -33.79
N THR A 223 0.58 2.43 -33.58
CA THR A 223 1.15 1.41 -34.48
C THR A 223 0.46 0.05 -34.33
N GLY A 224 -0.31 -0.15 -33.25
CA GLY A 224 -0.95 -1.42 -32.93
C GLY A 224 0.03 -2.51 -32.43
N SER A 225 1.34 -2.26 -32.42
CA SER A 225 2.34 -3.23 -31.97
C SER A 225 2.44 -3.24 -30.44
N ARG A 226 2.12 -4.38 -29.84
CA ARG A 226 2.29 -4.61 -28.39
C ARG A 226 3.76 -4.60 -27.99
N GLU A 227 4.62 -5.20 -28.81
CA GLU A 227 6.06 -5.27 -28.57
C GLU A 227 6.70 -3.88 -28.49
N LEU A 228 6.38 -2.99 -29.46
CA LEU A 228 6.87 -1.62 -29.46
C LEU A 228 6.34 -0.83 -28.28
N PHE A 229 5.11 -1.07 -27.86
CA PHE A 229 4.54 -0.40 -26.70
C PHE A 229 5.26 -0.81 -25.42
N THR A 230 5.45 -2.10 -25.19
CA THR A 230 6.20 -2.63 -24.02
C THR A 230 7.65 -2.12 -24.02
N LEU A 231 8.31 -2.16 -25.20
CA LEU A 231 9.66 -1.63 -25.34
C LEU A 231 9.74 -0.14 -25.01
N CYS A 232 8.76 0.66 -25.46
CA CYS A 232 8.70 2.09 -25.18
C CYS A 232 8.56 2.37 -23.66
N VAL A 233 7.71 1.61 -22.96
CA VAL A 233 7.54 1.73 -21.51
C VAL A 233 8.83 1.40 -20.76
N ILE A 234 9.48 0.29 -21.11
CA ILE A 234 10.74 -0.14 -20.47
C ILE A 234 11.86 0.83 -20.79
N ALA A 235 11.98 1.26 -22.05
CA ALA A 235 12.98 2.23 -22.48
C ALA A 235 12.80 3.57 -21.77
N ALA A 236 11.56 4.02 -21.54
CA ALA A 236 11.29 5.21 -20.74
C ALA A 236 11.74 5.01 -19.29
N ALA A 237 11.36 3.89 -18.64
CA ALA A 237 11.74 3.61 -17.26
C ALA A 237 13.26 3.58 -17.06
N VAL A 238 13.96 2.75 -17.83
CA VAL A 238 15.42 2.55 -17.72
C VAL A 238 16.19 3.76 -18.26
N GLY A 239 15.73 4.35 -19.37
CA GLY A 239 16.38 5.52 -19.99
C GLY A 239 16.33 6.77 -19.12
N ILE A 240 15.18 7.04 -18.47
CA ILE A 240 15.06 8.16 -17.51
C ILE A 240 15.89 7.87 -16.26
N ALA A 241 15.86 6.64 -15.73
CA ALA A 241 16.68 6.25 -14.60
C ALA A 241 18.17 6.44 -14.87
N TYR A 242 18.65 5.97 -16.01
CA TYR A 242 20.05 6.16 -16.42
C TYR A 242 20.39 7.62 -16.67
N GLY A 243 19.53 8.36 -17.39
CA GLY A 243 19.70 9.78 -17.65
C GLY A 243 19.73 10.62 -16.37
N SER A 244 18.89 10.31 -15.39
CA SER A 244 18.89 10.98 -14.08
C SER A 244 20.21 10.80 -13.33
N SER A 245 20.78 9.61 -13.40
CA SER A 245 22.04 9.30 -12.75
C SER A 245 23.23 9.95 -13.47
N SER A 246 23.30 9.83 -14.78
CA SER A 246 24.42 10.34 -15.56
C SER A 246 24.48 11.86 -15.66
N LEU A 247 23.33 12.55 -15.78
CA LEU A 247 23.26 14.00 -15.97
C LEU A 247 23.16 14.78 -14.65
N PHE A 248 22.45 14.24 -13.69
CA PHE A 248 22.17 14.95 -12.43
C PHE A 248 22.85 14.32 -11.21
N GLY A 249 23.45 13.12 -11.34
CA GLY A 249 24.03 12.36 -10.23
C GLY A 249 23.00 11.86 -9.22
N ILE A 250 21.77 11.62 -9.70
CA ILE A 250 20.63 11.13 -8.91
C ILE A 250 20.60 9.61 -9.00
N SER A 251 20.11 8.93 -7.96
CA SER A 251 20.01 7.46 -7.98
C SER A 251 19.08 6.96 -9.10
N PHE A 252 19.41 5.78 -9.67
CA PHE A 252 18.56 5.11 -10.66
C PHE A 252 17.13 4.89 -10.14
N ALA A 253 16.99 4.56 -8.86
CA ALA A 253 15.71 4.34 -8.21
C ALA A 253 14.79 5.58 -8.27
N LEU A 254 15.34 6.77 -7.98
CA LEU A 254 14.59 8.03 -8.04
C LEU A 254 14.20 8.37 -9.48
N GLY A 255 15.13 8.21 -10.43
CA GLY A 255 14.86 8.46 -11.84
C GLY A 255 13.72 7.60 -12.37
N ALA A 256 13.75 6.31 -12.06
CA ALA A 256 12.70 5.36 -12.42
C ALA A 256 11.34 5.68 -11.75
N PHE A 257 11.35 6.06 -10.47
CA PHE A 257 10.14 6.49 -9.77
C PHE A 257 9.46 7.68 -10.48
N PHE A 258 10.22 8.73 -10.79
CA PHE A 258 9.66 9.89 -11.51
C PHE A 258 9.23 9.55 -12.94
N ALA A 259 9.90 8.61 -13.62
CA ALA A 259 9.41 8.09 -14.89
C ALA A 259 8.01 7.48 -14.74
N GLY A 260 7.79 6.69 -13.69
CA GLY A 260 6.49 6.13 -13.36
C GLY A 260 5.43 7.20 -13.06
N VAL A 261 5.75 8.17 -12.20
CA VAL A 261 4.84 9.28 -11.83
C VAL A 261 4.42 10.10 -13.06
N VAL A 262 5.33 10.36 -13.97
CA VAL A 262 5.02 11.11 -15.20
C VAL A 262 4.13 10.30 -16.15
N LEU A 263 4.35 9.00 -16.24
CA LEU A 263 3.55 8.10 -17.06
C LEU A 263 2.17 7.80 -16.45
N GLN A 264 2.04 7.85 -15.12
CA GLN A 264 0.77 7.68 -14.41
C GLN A 264 -0.28 8.71 -14.84
N GLU A 265 0.14 9.92 -15.20
CA GLU A 265 -0.76 10.97 -15.70
C GLU A 265 -1.25 10.74 -17.15
N SER A 266 -0.73 9.71 -17.84
CA SER A 266 -1.16 9.35 -19.19
C SER A 266 -2.46 8.53 -19.16
N ASN A 267 -3.35 8.75 -20.14
CA ASN A 267 -4.51 7.89 -20.36
C ASN A 267 -4.15 6.42 -20.66
N LEU A 268 -2.87 6.13 -20.94
CA LEU A 268 -2.34 4.80 -21.19
C LEU A 268 -1.59 4.22 -19.99
N SER A 269 -1.63 4.88 -18.82
CA SER A 269 -0.93 4.47 -17.61
C SER A 269 -1.28 3.05 -17.15
N TYR A 270 -2.56 2.69 -17.19
CA TYR A 270 -3.02 1.34 -16.85
C TYR A 270 -2.38 0.28 -17.76
N ARG A 271 -2.41 0.51 -19.07
CA ARG A 271 -1.78 -0.39 -20.05
C ARG A 271 -0.26 -0.44 -19.88
N ALA A 272 0.39 0.70 -19.61
CA ALA A 272 1.83 0.74 -19.33
C ALA A 272 2.18 -0.08 -18.07
N ALA A 273 1.35 0.00 -17.03
CA ALA A 273 1.50 -0.82 -15.83
C ALA A 273 1.37 -2.31 -16.15
N GLU A 274 0.29 -2.74 -16.81
CA GLU A 274 0.08 -4.15 -17.18
C GLU A 274 1.22 -4.73 -18.02
N GLU A 275 1.67 -4.01 -19.05
CA GLU A 275 2.72 -4.49 -19.95
C GLU A 275 4.11 -4.52 -19.30
N SER A 276 4.36 -3.72 -18.26
CA SER A 276 5.63 -3.71 -17.51
C SER A 276 5.67 -4.72 -16.37
N LEU A 277 4.50 -5.17 -15.88
CA LEU A 277 4.37 -6.09 -14.72
C LEU A 277 5.22 -7.36 -14.83
N PRO A 278 5.18 -8.14 -15.94
CA PRO A 278 5.92 -9.40 -16.00
C PRO A 278 7.44 -9.21 -15.89
N LEU A 279 7.97 -8.17 -16.52
CA LEU A 279 9.39 -7.86 -16.47
C LEU A 279 9.80 -7.34 -15.08
N ARG A 280 9.00 -6.43 -14.52
CA ARG A 280 9.18 -5.94 -13.15
C ARG A 280 9.21 -7.09 -12.15
N ASP A 281 8.27 -8.02 -12.25
CA ASP A 281 8.15 -9.13 -11.32
C ASP A 281 9.35 -10.08 -11.43
N ALA A 282 9.80 -10.41 -12.65
CA ALA A 282 10.97 -11.24 -12.88
C ALA A 282 12.26 -10.61 -12.29
N PHE A 283 12.48 -9.31 -12.55
CA PHE A 283 13.65 -8.62 -12.01
C PHE A 283 13.54 -8.32 -10.52
N SER A 284 12.33 -8.15 -9.98
CA SER A 284 12.12 -8.05 -8.53
C SER A 284 12.53 -9.34 -7.83
N VAL A 285 12.24 -10.50 -8.41
CA VAL A 285 12.72 -11.79 -7.88
C VAL A 285 14.25 -11.81 -7.81
N LEU A 286 14.93 -11.39 -8.89
CA LEU A 286 16.40 -11.33 -8.93
C LEU A 286 16.96 -10.35 -7.89
N PHE A 287 16.29 -9.22 -7.67
CA PHE A 287 16.63 -8.29 -6.58
C PHE A 287 16.55 -8.96 -5.20
N PHE A 288 15.44 -9.64 -4.89
CA PHE A 288 15.32 -10.31 -3.58
C PHE A 288 16.30 -11.46 -3.40
N VAL A 289 16.64 -12.18 -4.47
CA VAL A 289 17.69 -13.20 -4.44
C VAL A 289 19.05 -12.55 -4.14
N SER A 290 19.41 -11.48 -4.83
CA SER A 290 20.65 -10.76 -4.57
C SER A 290 20.74 -10.26 -3.14
N VAL A 291 19.64 -9.70 -2.60
CA VAL A 291 19.57 -9.29 -1.19
C VAL A 291 19.75 -10.49 -0.25
N GLY A 292 19.13 -11.63 -0.56
CA GLY A 292 19.29 -12.86 0.22
C GLY A 292 20.73 -13.40 0.21
N MET A 293 21.45 -13.26 -0.91
CA MET A 293 22.86 -13.68 -1.01
C MET A 293 23.79 -12.88 -0.09
N LEU A 294 23.42 -11.65 0.26
CA LEU A 294 24.19 -10.80 1.18
C LEU A 294 23.90 -11.09 2.66
N PHE A 295 22.95 -11.96 2.95
CA PHE A 295 22.58 -12.30 4.32
C PHE A 295 23.52 -13.35 4.92
N ASP A 296 24.06 -13.06 6.10
CA ASP A 296 24.77 -14.03 6.92
C ASP A 296 23.82 -14.66 7.96
N PRO A 297 23.34 -15.90 7.74
CA PRO A 297 22.44 -16.56 8.69
C PRO A 297 23.05 -16.80 10.07
N GLN A 298 24.39 -16.80 10.17
CA GLN A 298 25.09 -17.02 11.44
C GLN A 298 24.82 -15.87 12.43
N ILE A 299 24.36 -14.70 11.97
CA ILE A 299 24.00 -13.58 12.84
C ILE A 299 22.93 -13.97 13.86
N ILE A 300 22.00 -14.86 13.48
CA ILE A 300 20.93 -15.35 14.36
C ILE A 300 21.50 -16.13 15.54
N ILE A 301 22.62 -16.84 15.32
CA ILE A 301 23.27 -17.67 16.34
C ILE A 301 24.29 -16.85 17.14
N ARG A 302 25.04 -15.97 16.45
CA ARG A 302 26.10 -15.16 17.08
C ARG A 302 25.54 -14.02 17.93
N GLU A 303 24.46 -13.36 17.46
CA GLU A 303 23.89 -12.16 18.07
C GLU A 303 22.37 -12.29 18.31
N PRO A 304 21.88 -13.37 18.97
CA PRO A 304 20.45 -13.64 19.09
C PRO A 304 19.70 -12.52 19.83
N LEU A 305 20.34 -11.87 20.79
CA LEU A 305 19.74 -10.77 21.53
C LEU A 305 19.54 -9.53 20.66
N ARG A 306 20.51 -9.20 19.80
CA ARG A 306 20.37 -8.07 18.86
C ARG A 306 19.27 -8.34 17.82
N VAL A 307 19.21 -9.57 17.30
CA VAL A 307 18.10 -9.98 16.40
C VAL A 307 16.76 -9.86 17.09
N LEU A 308 16.63 -10.33 18.34
CA LEU A 308 15.39 -10.22 19.11
C LEU A 308 14.98 -8.74 19.34
N ILE A 309 15.94 -7.89 19.68
CA ILE A 309 15.70 -6.46 19.87
C ILE A 309 15.23 -5.81 18.57
N VAL A 310 15.88 -6.12 17.44
CA VAL A 310 15.47 -5.61 16.11
C VAL A 310 14.05 -6.04 15.76
N VAL A 311 13.73 -7.32 15.94
CA VAL A 311 12.36 -7.84 15.72
C VAL A 311 11.36 -7.16 16.66
N ALA A 312 11.72 -6.96 17.92
CA ALA A 312 10.87 -6.23 18.89
C ALA A 312 10.64 -4.78 18.47
N ILE A 313 11.66 -4.07 17.99
CA ILE A 313 11.51 -2.70 17.45
C ILE A 313 10.54 -2.70 16.28
N ILE A 314 10.69 -3.64 15.33
CA ILE A 314 9.87 -3.71 14.12
C ILE A 314 8.42 -4.05 14.47
N ILE A 315 8.19 -5.11 15.24
CA ILE A 315 6.84 -5.64 15.49
C ILE A 315 6.14 -4.88 16.63
N LEU A 316 6.80 -4.67 17.76
CA LEU A 316 6.17 -4.08 18.92
C LEU A 316 6.35 -2.55 18.97
N GLY A 317 7.58 -2.06 18.79
CA GLY A 317 7.90 -0.64 18.91
C GLY A 317 7.14 0.20 17.88
N LYS A 318 7.28 -0.17 16.60
CA LYS A 318 6.61 0.53 15.49
C LYS A 318 5.08 0.43 15.59
N SER A 319 4.56 -0.76 15.90
CA SER A 319 3.11 -0.98 15.97
C SER A 319 2.48 -0.23 17.14
N ALA A 320 3.10 -0.25 18.31
CA ALA A 320 2.63 0.52 19.46
C ALA A 320 2.57 2.01 19.12
N PHE A 321 3.59 2.51 18.43
CA PHE A 321 3.66 3.91 18.07
C PHE A 321 2.57 4.31 17.07
N VAL A 322 2.39 3.52 15.99
CA VAL A 322 1.30 3.72 15.02
C VAL A 322 -0.06 3.66 15.69
N PHE A 323 -0.25 2.69 16.58
CA PHE A 323 -1.47 2.55 17.38
C PHE A 323 -1.80 3.84 18.15
N PHE A 324 -0.84 4.38 18.89
CA PHE A 324 -1.06 5.63 19.63
C PHE A 324 -1.30 6.84 18.74
N ILE A 325 -0.56 6.97 17.62
CA ILE A 325 -0.80 8.07 16.67
C ILE A 325 -2.23 8.03 16.14
N VAL A 326 -2.68 6.87 15.65
CA VAL A 326 -4.03 6.74 15.09
C VAL A 326 -5.10 7.08 16.10
N LEU A 327 -4.91 6.69 17.39
CA LEU A 327 -5.81 7.07 18.47
C LEU A 327 -5.77 8.57 18.79
N VAL A 328 -4.59 9.20 18.77
CA VAL A 328 -4.45 10.66 18.96
C VAL A 328 -5.20 11.42 17.85
N PHE A 329 -5.18 10.91 16.63
CA PHE A 329 -5.98 11.45 15.53
C PHE A 329 -7.48 11.09 15.61
N ARG A 330 -7.90 10.45 16.71
CA ARG A 330 -9.29 10.13 17.04
C ARG A 330 -9.97 9.12 16.12
N TYR A 331 -9.20 8.23 15.50
CA TYR A 331 -9.75 7.11 14.76
C TYR A 331 -10.12 5.94 15.69
N PRO A 332 -11.08 5.09 15.30
CA PRO A 332 -11.52 3.95 16.10
C PRO A 332 -10.40 2.96 16.45
N LEU A 333 -10.59 2.22 17.54
CA LEU A 333 -9.66 1.18 18.00
C LEU A 333 -9.34 0.14 16.92
N ASN A 334 -10.35 -0.28 16.17
CA ASN A 334 -10.17 -1.22 15.05
C ASN A 334 -9.25 -0.66 13.96
N THR A 335 -9.40 0.61 13.60
CA THR A 335 -8.51 1.31 12.65
C THR A 335 -7.09 1.34 13.18
N ALA A 336 -6.91 1.71 14.46
CA ALA A 336 -5.59 1.76 15.08
C ALA A 336 -4.89 0.40 15.09
N LEU A 337 -5.60 -0.68 15.42
CA LEU A 337 -5.06 -2.04 15.40
C LEU A 337 -4.74 -2.52 13.99
N THR A 338 -5.64 -2.30 13.02
CA THR A 338 -5.47 -2.76 11.64
C THR A 338 -4.30 -2.05 10.95
N VAL A 339 -4.21 -0.72 11.07
CA VAL A 339 -3.09 0.06 10.50
C VAL A 339 -1.77 -0.34 11.16
N SER A 340 -1.76 -0.49 12.50
CA SER A 340 -0.56 -0.92 13.23
C SER A 340 -0.06 -2.29 12.81
N ALA A 341 -0.96 -3.27 12.64
CA ALA A 341 -0.61 -4.61 12.21
C ALA A 341 -0.10 -4.63 10.75
N GLY A 342 -0.71 -3.85 9.87
CA GLY A 342 -0.25 -3.70 8.48
C GLY A 342 1.16 -3.16 8.37
N LEU A 343 1.52 -2.26 9.27
CA LEU A 343 2.82 -1.59 9.29
C LEU A 343 3.87 -2.29 10.21
N ALA A 344 3.56 -3.44 10.81
CA ALA A 344 4.40 -4.18 11.75
C ALA A 344 5.53 -5.00 11.08
N GLN A 345 6.00 -4.61 9.96
CA GLN A 345 7.05 -5.29 9.17
C GLN A 345 7.91 -4.25 8.45
N ILE A 346 9.05 -4.65 7.81
CA ILE A 346 9.90 -3.79 6.99
C ILE A 346 9.95 -4.31 5.55
N GLY A 347 10.35 -3.44 4.62
CA GLY A 347 10.22 -3.70 3.20
C GLY A 347 11.48 -3.53 2.38
N GLU A 348 11.27 -3.49 1.08
CA GLU A 348 12.28 -3.41 0.04
C GLU A 348 13.18 -2.16 0.15
N PHE A 349 12.62 -1.02 0.54
CA PHE A 349 13.41 0.20 0.76
C PHE A 349 14.44 0.04 1.87
N SER A 350 14.14 -0.77 2.89
CA SER A 350 15.09 -1.10 3.95
C SER A 350 16.34 -1.80 3.41
N PHE A 351 16.15 -2.69 2.43
CA PHE A 351 17.26 -3.42 1.79
C PHE A 351 18.06 -2.53 0.86
N ILE A 352 17.39 -1.67 0.08
CA ILE A 352 18.04 -0.71 -0.79
C ILE A 352 18.90 0.24 0.04
N LEU A 353 18.32 0.79 1.12
CA LEU A 353 19.03 1.71 2.01
C LEU A 353 20.21 1.04 2.72
N ALA A 354 20.02 -0.20 3.19
CA ALA A 354 21.10 -0.98 3.80
C ALA A 354 22.24 -1.25 2.81
N GLY A 355 21.93 -1.64 1.57
CA GLY A 355 22.92 -1.87 0.51
C GLY A 355 23.72 -0.61 0.19
N ILE A 356 23.07 0.54 0.03
CA ILE A 356 23.72 1.83 -0.18
C ILE A 356 24.54 2.21 1.06
N GLY A 357 24.01 2.02 2.28
CA GLY A 357 24.72 2.29 3.52
C GLY A 357 26.02 1.51 3.63
N VAL A 358 26.02 0.23 3.24
CA VAL A 358 27.21 -0.62 3.21
C VAL A 358 28.20 -0.17 2.10
N SER A 359 27.72 0.11 0.91
CA SER A 359 28.55 0.58 -0.21
C SER A 359 29.27 1.91 0.11
N LEU A 360 28.60 2.79 0.85
CA LEU A 360 29.14 4.06 1.35
C LEU A 360 29.96 3.90 2.63
N LYS A 361 30.10 2.68 3.17
CA LYS A 361 30.81 2.38 4.43
C LYS A 361 30.24 3.11 5.66
N ILE A 362 28.97 3.49 5.62
CA ILE A 362 28.25 4.06 6.77
C ILE A 362 27.71 2.95 7.65
N LEU A 363 27.13 1.90 7.05
CA LEU A 363 26.56 0.74 7.71
C LEU A 363 27.51 -0.44 7.64
N SER A 364 27.64 -1.20 8.72
CA SER A 364 28.39 -2.44 8.75
C SER A 364 27.63 -3.61 8.09
N ASN A 365 28.35 -4.64 7.66
CA ASN A 365 27.73 -5.88 7.16
C ASN A 365 26.89 -6.57 8.26
N GLU A 366 27.25 -6.40 9.53
CA GLU A 366 26.47 -6.85 10.68
C GLU A 366 25.12 -6.14 10.71
N GLY A 367 25.11 -4.80 10.57
CA GLY A 367 23.89 -4.00 10.52
C GLY A 367 22.98 -4.43 9.36
N GLN A 368 23.54 -4.68 8.18
CA GLN A 368 22.79 -5.20 7.04
C GLN A 368 22.18 -6.58 7.35
N SER A 369 22.94 -7.49 7.94
CA SER A 369 22.43 -8.82 8.32
C SER A 369 21.32 -8.75 9.38
N LEU A 370 21.42 -7.82 10.34
CA LEU A 370 20.37 -7.58 11.33
C LEU A 370 19.07 -7.05 10.69
N ILE A 371 19.17 -6.13 9.71
CA ILE A 371 18.00 -5.66 8.94
C ILE A 371 17.35 -6.83 8.20
N LEU A 372 18.13 -7.66 7.53
CA LEU A 372 17.63 -8.81 6.78
C LEU A 372 16.98 -9.86 7.69
N ALA A 373 17.60 -10.18 8.84
CA ALA A 373 17.00 -11.06 9.85
C ALA A 373 15.67 -10.49 10.37
N GLY A 374 15.65 -9.20 10.71
CA GLY A 374 14.45 -8.50 11.15
C GLY A 374 13.33 -8.54 10.11
N ALA A 375 13.66 -8.35 8.83
CA ALA A 375 12.70 -8.41 7.72
C ALA A 375 12.11 -9.82 7.57
N LEU A 376 12.95 -10.84 7.44
CA LEU A 376 12.51 -12.23 7.29
C LEU A 376 11.56 -12.63 8.41
N ILE A 377 11.93 -12.34 9.64
CA ILE A 377 11.12 -12.69 10.82
C ILE A 377 9.83 -11.86 10.86
N SER A 378 9.92 -10.54 10.66
CA SER A 378 8.74 -9.66 10.76
C SER A 378 7.72 -9.91 9.65
N ILE A 379 8.15 -10.16 8.41
CA ILE A 379 7.27 -10.50 7.29
C ILE A 379 6.59 -11.86 7.55
N THR A 380 7.36 -12.85 8.05
CA THR A 380 6.82 -14.17 8.41
C THR A 380 5.76 -14.06 9.50
N LEU A 381 6.03 -13.29 10.54
CA LEU A 381 5.14 -13.12 11.69
C LEU A 381 3.96 -12.17 11.42
N ASN A 382 3.98 -11.38 10.35
CA ASN A 382 2.95 -10.38 10.07
C ASN A 382 1.54 -10.98 10.02
N SER A 383 1.37 -12.18 9.44
CA SER A 383 0.09 -12.89 9.44
C SER A 383 -0.43 -13.24 10.84
N LEU A 384 0.47 -13.51 11.80
CA LEU A 384 0.13 -13.77 13.19
C LEU A 384 -0.24 -12.45 13.90
N VAL A 385 0.46 -11.36 13.60
CA VAL A 385 0.13 -10.02 14.13
C VAL A 385 -1.29 -9.62 13.75
N PHE A 386 -1.69 -9.84 12.50
CA PHE A 386 -3.07 -9.59 12.08
C PHE A 386 -4.09 -10.48 12.81
N LYS A 387 -3.78 -11.77 13.03
CA LYS A 387 -4.66 -12.68 13.80
C LYS A 387 -4.80 -12.26 15.26
N ALA A 388 -3.83 -11.55 15.82
CA ALA A 388 -3.88 -11.06 17.19
C ALA A 388 -4.79 -9.82 17.36
N ILE A 389 -5.25 -9.20 16.28
CA ILE A 389 -6.14 -8.01 16.35
C ILE A 389 -7.43 -8.34 17.10
N GLU A 390 -8.15 -9.41 16.71
CA GLU A 390 -9.42 -9.79 17.33
C GLU A 390 -9.30 -10.06 18.84
N PRO A 391 -8.39 -10.96 19.30
CA PRO A 391 -8.25 -11.19 20.74
C PRO A 391 -7.79 -9.96 21.52
N ILE A 392 -6.94 -9.12 20.93
CA ILE A 392 -6.52 -7.85 21.55
C ILE A 392 -7.72 -6.90 21.67
N GLN A 393 -8.53 -6.77 20.63
CA GLN A 393 -9.72 -5.92 20.62
C GLN A 393 -10.72 -6.36 21.69
N VAL A 394 -11.01 -7.66 21.79
CA VAL A 394 -11.89 -8.23 22.81
C VAL A 394 -11.33 -8.00 24.22
N TRP A 395 -10.01 -8.22 24.40
CA TRP A 395 -9.35 -8.02 25.68
C TRP A 395 -9.35 -6.55 26.11
N VAL A 396 -9.07 -5.61 25.20
CA VAL A 396 -9.10 -4.16 25.48
C VAL A 396 -10.53 -3.73 25.84
N ARG A 397 -11.55 -4.18 25.10
CA ARG A 397 -12.96 -3.88 25.38
C ARG A 397 -13.44 -4.44 26.72
N SER A 398 -12.95 -5.61 27.13
CA SER A 398 -13.41 -6.27 28.37
C SER A 398 -12.82 -5.69 29.65
N ARG A 399 -11.65 -5.04 29.60
CA ARG A 399 -10.89 -4.65 30.80
C ARG A 399 -10.75 -3.16 31.05
N SER A 400 -11.06 -2.31 30.08
CA SER A 400 -10.64 -0.90 30.17
C SER A 400 -11.82 0.06 30.09
N LYS A 401 -12.05 0.81 31.18
CA LYS A 401 -12.81 2.08 31.11
C LYS A 401 -12.19 3.06 30.11
N LEU A 402 -10.88 2.92 29.84
CA LEU A 402 -10.15 3.62 28.78
C LEU A 402 -10.57 3.17 27.39
N ALA A 403 -10.97 1.90 27.18
CA ALA A 403 -11.46 1.43 25.88
C ALA A 403 -12.78 2.11 25.52
N ASN A 404 -13.69 2.25 26.49
CA ASN A 404 -14.94 2.99 26.30
C ASN A 404 -14.71 4.51 26.10
N LEU A 405 -13.59 5.04 26.61
CA LEU A 405 -13.19 6.44 26.38
C LEU A 405 -12.49 6.62 25.03
N LEU A 406 -11.85 5.58 24.50
CA LEU A 406 -11.18 5.54 23.20
C LEU A 406 -12.13 5.09 22.07
N GLU A 407 -13.12 4.24 22.37
CA GLU A 407 -14.34 4.06 21.59
C GLU A 407 -15.28 5.22 21.95
N ARG A 408 -15.06 6.35 21.33
CA ARG A 408 -15.94 7.50 21.54
C ARG A 408 -17.35 7.15 21.07
N SER A 409 -18.23 6.89 22.03
CA SER A 409 -19.68 6.95 21.88
C SER A 409 -20.20 8.39 21.56
N ASP A 410 -19.34 9.39 21.73
CA ASP A 410 -19.65 10.80 21.51
C ASP A 410 -18.86 11.39 20.32
N ASP A 411 -18.79 10.67 19.18
CA ASP A 411 -18.37 11.31 17.95
C ASP A 411 -19.56 12.16 17.41
N PRO A 412 -19.43 13.49 17.35
CA PRO A 412 -20.50 14.34 16.79
C PRO A 412 -20.89 13.95 15.36
N LEU A 413 -20.00 13.23 14.65
CA LEU A 413 -20.27 12.70 13.31
C LEU A 413 -20.91 11.30 13.33
N ALA A 414 -20.83 10.58 14.44
CA ALA A 414 -21.52 9.30 14.61
C ALA A 414 -23.01 9.50 14.92
N GLU A 415 -23.41 10.67 15.45
CA GLU A 415 -24.80 11.02 15.70
C GLU A 415 -25.34 11.90 14.56
N LEU A 416 -26.59 11.68 14.17
CA LEU A 416 -27.25 12.57 13.22
C LEU A 416 -27.48 13.92 13.89
N PRO A 417 -27.09 15.07 13.29
CA PRO A 417 -27.34 16.37 13.90
C PRO A 417 -28.83 16.58 14.16
N MET A 418 -29.18 17.17 15.31
CA MET A 418 -30.56 17.53 15.64
C MET A 418 -31.20 18.52 14.64
N SER A 419 -30.40 19.17 13.80
CA SER A 419 -30.87 20.02 12.72
C SER A 419 -31.61 19.25 11.61
N PHE A 420 -31.39 17.95 11.50
CA PHE A 420 -32.19 17.08 10.64
C PHE A 420 -33.36 16.54 11.47
N ASP A 421 -34.52 17.12 11.25
CA ASP A 421 -35.73 16.78 11.97
C ASP A 421 -36.04 15.27 11.88
N SER A 422 -35.78 14.56 12.96
CA SER A 422 -35.91 13.10 13.04
C SER A 422 -37.36 12.61 12.85
N GLU A 423 -38.35 13.50 13.04
CA GLU A 423 -39.76 13.18 12.79
C GLU A 423 -40.07 13.08 11.28
N HIS A 424 -39.29 13.75 10.42
CA HIS A 424 -39.47 13.72 8.96
C HIS A 424 -38.65 12.60 8.27
N LEU A 425 -37.86 11.82 8.99
CA LEU A 425 -37.11 10.66 8.47
C LEU A 425 -37.92 9.37 8.63
N THR A 426 -39.01 9.25 7.89
CA THR A 426 -39.81 8.02 7.78
C THR A 426 -39.91 7.61 6.32
N GLY A 427 -39.80 6.30 6.05
CA GLY A 427 -39.83 5.78 4.69
C GLY A 427 -38.64 6.17 3.81
N HIS A 428 -37.53 6.62 4.41
CA HIS A 428 -36.32 7.05 3.72
C HIS A 428 -35.45 5.85 3.32
N VAL A 429 -34.41 6.11 2.53
CA VAL A 429 -33.39 5.15 2.16
C VAL A 429 -32.17 5.32 3.07
N VAL A 430 -31.69 4.25 3.68
CA VAL A 430 -30.37 4.21 4.31
C VAL A 430 -29.37 3.73 3.27
N LEU A 431 -28.44 4.61 2.87
CA LEU A 431 -27.42 4.34 1.87
C LEU A 431 -26.09 4.09 2.57
N VAL A 432 -25.60 2.87 2.52
CA VAL A 432 -24.31 2.47 3.09
C VAL A 432 -23.21 2.56 2.03
N GLY A 433 -22.22 3.40 2.30
CA GLY A 433 -21.10 3.68 1.41
C GLY A 433 -21.36 4.81 0.41
N TYR A 434 -20.46 5.81 0.39
CA TYR A 434 -20.53 6.98 -0.49
C TYR A 434 -19.38 7.03 -1.49
N GLY A 435 -18.96 5.85 -2.01
CA GLY A 435 -17.99 5.69 -3.08
C GLY A 435 -18.57 6.01 -4.46
N ARG A 436 -17.94 5.51 -5.53
CA ARG A 436 -18.34 5.75 -6.94
C ARG A 436 -19.81 5.41 -7.23
N VAL A 437 -20.30 4.28 -6.72
CA VAL A 437 -21.67 3.82 -6.92
C VAL A 437 -22.62 4.56 -5.99
N GLY A 438 -22.29 4.64 -4.69
CA GLY A 438 -23.14 5.33 -3.71
C GLY A 438 -23.42 6.78 -4.05
N ARG A 439 -22.41 7.52 -4.55
CA ARG A 439 -22.62 8.91 -5.03
C ARG A 439 -23.64 9.02 -6.17
N LYS A 440 -23.60 8.08 -7.12
CA LYS A 440 -24.57 8.06 -8.23
C LYS A 440 -25.98 7.73 -7.74
N ILE A 441 -26.10 6.78 -6.80
CA ILE A 441 -27.38 6.45 -6.17
C ILE A 441 -27.92 7.68 -5.42
N ALA A 442 -27.10 8.32 -4.58
CA ALA A 442 -27.48 9.51 -3.84
C ALA A 442 -27.94 10.66 -4.75
N LEU A 443 -27.22 10.90 -5.87
CA LEU A 443 -27.61 11.88 -6.87
C LEU A 443 -28.99 11.58 -7.48
N SER A 444 -29.24 10.33 -7.85
CA SER A 444 -30.53 9.91 -8.41
C SER A 444 -31.68 10.04 -7.40
N LEU A 445 -31.43 9.66 -6.13
CA LEU A 445 -32.38 9.81 -5.05
C LEU A 445 -32.74 11.30 -4.81
N ASN A 446 -31.71 12.15 -4.80
CA ASN A 446 -31.87 13.58 -4.62
C ASN A 446 -32.67 14.21 -5.77
N GLN A 447 -32.38 13.85 -7.02
CA GLN A 447 -33.13 14.30 -8.21
C GLN A 447 -34.60 13.85 -8.19
N ALA A 448 -34.84 12.66 -7.63
CA ALA A 448 -36.21 12.13 -7.48
C ALA A 448 -36.94 12.65 -6.24
N GLY A 449 -36.32 13.50 -5.42
CA GLY A 449 -36.90 14.01 -4.17
C GLY A 449 -37.04 12.94 -3.07
N VAL A 450 -36.37 11.79 -3.20
CA VAL A 450 -36.41 10.71 -2.22
C VAL A 450 -35.46 11.03 -1.06
N LYS A 451 -35.97 10.99 0.16
CA LYS A 451 -35.16 11.22 1.36
C LYS A 451 -34.21 10.05 1.60
N TYR A 452 -32.98 10.34 1.97
CA TYR A 452 -31.98 9.32 2.30
C TYR A 452 -31.04 9.80 3.39
N VAL A 453 -30.45 8.86 4.11
CA VAL A 453 -29.37 9.06 5.09
C VAL A 453 -28.18 8.25 4.64
N VAL A 454 -27.00 8.89 4.60
CA VAL A 454 -25.75 8.20 4.23
C VAL A 454 -25.06 7.67 5.49
N ALA A 455 -24.75 6.37 5.52
CA ALA A 455 -23.84 5.77 6.49
C ALA A 455 -22.48 5.52 5.80
N GLU A 456 -21.44 6.25 6.21
CA GLU A 456 -20.11 6.21 5.57
C GLU A 456 -19.02 6.16 6.63
N GLN A 457 -18.04 5.29 6.43
CA GLN A 457 -16.91 5.15 7.34
C GLN A 457 -15.91 6.30 7.23
N ASN A 458 -15.80 6.91 6.05
CA ASN A 458 -14.88 8.01 5.81
C ASN A 458 -15.43 9.32 6.38
N ARG A 459 -14.80 9.74 7.48
CA ARG A 459 -15.17 10.92 8.24
C ARG A 459 -15.14 12.21 7.43
N GLU A 460 -14.18 12.38 6.55
CA GLU A 460 -14.07 13.58 5.70
C GLU A 460 -15.22 13.67 4.67
N ILE A 461 -15.71 12.52 4.20
CA ILE A 461 -16.86 12.45 3.31
C ILE A 461 -18.12 12.85 4.08
N VAL A 462 -18.27 12.35 5.32
CA VAL A 462 -19.41 12.70 6.18
C VAL A 462 -19.40 14.17 6.55
N GLU A 463 -18.24 14.75 6.89
CA GLU A 463 -18.10 16.19 7.14
C GLU A 463 -18.55 17.02 5.93
N LYS A 464 -18.05 16.69 4.74
CA LYS A 464 -18.44 17.38 3.48
C LYS A 464 -19.92 17.25 3.16
N LEU A 465 -20.51 16.06 3.38
CA LEU A 465 -21.95 15.87 3.16
C LEU A 465 -22.79 16.74 4.10
N ARG A 466 -22.41 16.82 5.37
CA ARG A 466 -23.08 17.66 6.36
C ARG A 466 -22.92 19.14 6.08
N GLU A 467 -21.74 19.59 5.65
CA GLU A 467 -21.52 20.97 5.19
C GLU A 467 -22.42 21.33 3.99
N GLN A 468 -22.73 20.36 3.14
CA GLN A 468 -23.64 20.50 2.01
C GLN A 468 -25.12 20.33 2.40
N GLY A 469 -25.43 20.10 3.67
CA GLY A 469 -26.79 19.93 4.17
C GLY A 469 -27.38 18.52 3.96
N PHE A 470 -26.57 17.51 3.67
CA PHE A 470 -27.05 16.12 3.54
C PHE A 470 -26.95 15.36 4.87
N PRO A 471 -27.98 14.58 5.25
CA PRO A 471 -27.94 13.76 6.45
C PRO A 471 -26.95 12.59 6.25
N ALA A 472 -25.91 12.58 7.07
CA ALA A 472 -24.89 11.55 7.03
C ALA A 472 -24.38 11.18 8.42
N VAL A 473 -24.11 9.90 8.64
CA VAL A 473 -23.60 9.31 9.89
C VAL A 473 -22.24 8.68 9.63
N SER A 474 -21.27 8.99 10.48
CA SER A 474 -19.93 8.40 10.40
C SER A 474 -19.86 7.12 11.21
N GLY A 475 -19.37 6.04 10.60
CA GLY A 475 -19.11 4.79 11.29
C GLY A 475 -19.24 3.56 10.39
N ASN A 476 -18.93 2.40 10.97
CA ASN A 476 -19.11 1.12 10.29
C ASN A 476 -20.57 0.68 10.41
N ALA A 477 -21.28 0.57 9.29
CA ALA A 477 -22.69 0.16 9.26
C ALA A 477 -22.95 -1.30 9.71
N SER A 478 -21.90 -2.11 9.88
CA SER A 478 -22.00 -3.41 10.57
C SER A 478 -22.08 -3.27 12.10
N GLU A 479 -21.99 -2.06 12.64
CA GLU A 479 -22.25 -1.78 14.05
C GLU A 479 -23.71 -1.31 14.24
N PRO A 480 -24.49 -1.90 15.15
CA PRO A 480 -25.90 -1.54 15.35
C PRO A 480 -26.13 -0.05 15.60
N ALA A 481 -25.22 0.60 16.32
CA ALA A 481 -25.29 2.02 16.66
C ALA A 481 -25.39 2.93 15.42
N VAL A 482 -24.61 2.63 14.35
CA VAL A 482 -24.58 3.41 13.12
C VAL A 482 -25.91 3.31 12.36
N LEU A 483 -26.48 2.11 12.24
CA LEU A 483 -27.77 1.90 11.60
C LEU A 483 -28.93 2.49 12.43
N ILE A 484 -28.83 2.45 13.76
CA ILE A 484 -29.80 3.10 14.65
C ILE A 484 -29.76 4.62 14.44
N GLN A 485 -28.59 5.21 14.37
CA GLN A 485 -28.42 6.65 14.10
C GLN A 485 -28.87 7.03 12.69
N ALA A 486 -28.76 6.13 11.72
CA ALA A 486 -29.35 6.31 10.38
C ALA A 486 -30.88 6.08 10.35
N HIS A 487 -31.53 5.90 11.50
CA HIS A 487 -32.96 5.64 11.66
C HIS A 487 -33.48 4.44 10.87
N ILE A 488 -32.71 3.33 10.83
CA ILE A 488 -33.02 2.13 10.06
C ILE A 488 -34.41 1.53 10.41
N ALA A 489 -34.83 1.65 11.67
CA ALA A 489 -36.11 1.16 12.14
C ALA A 489 -37.33 1.80 11.43
N ARG A 490 -37.17 2.98 10.87
CA ARG A 490 -38.20 3.73 10.12
C ARG A 490 -37.90 3.84 8.63
N ALA A 491 -36.79 3.25 8.16
CA ALA A 491 -36.40 3.28 6.77
C ALA A 491 -37.24 2.31 5.92
N HIS A 492 -37.46 2.65 4.67
CA HIS A 492 -38.10 1.77 3.69
C HIS A 492 -37.08 0.83 3.05
N THR A 493 -35.87 1.30 2.78
CA THR A 493 -34.87 0.54 2.04
C THR A 493 -33.48 0.73 2.64
N LEU A 494 -32.74 -0.36 2.76
CA LEU A 494 -31.30 -0.37 3.01
C LEU A 494 -30.59 -0.65 1.70
N ALA A 495 -29.85 0.33 1.19
CA ALA A 495 -29.04 0.20 -0.03
C ALA A 495 -27.55 0.09 0.36
N ILE A 496 -26.94 -1.06 0.11
CA ILE A 496 -25.55 -1.33 0.44
C ILE A 496 -24.71 -1.25 -0.83
N ALA A 497 -23.91 -0.18 -0.94
CA ALA A 497 -23.03 0.10 -2.07
C ALA A 497 -21.55 -0.28 -1.80
N THR A 498 -21.24 -0.86 -0.63
CA THR A 498 -19.92 -1.35 -0.25
C THR A 498 -19.74 -2.79 -0.73
N PRO A 499 -18.50 -3.21 -1.11
CA PRO A 499 -18.27 -4.51 -1.72
C PRO A 499 -17.96 -5.66 -0.74
N ASP A 500 -17.98 -5.46 0.57
CA ASP A 500 -17.57 -6.44 1.57
C ASP A 500 -18.73 -7.38 1.96
N THR A 501 -18.74 -8.59 1.41
CA THR A 501 -19.80 -9.57 1.58
C THR A 501 -20.02 -10.01 3.03
N PHE A 502 -18.98 -10.09 3.84
CA PHE A 502 -19.10 -10.47 5.25
C PHE A 502 -19.82 -9.38 6.05
N GLN A 503 -19.40 -8.12 5.85
CA GLN A 503 -20.05 -6.97 6.49
C GLN A 503 -21.49 -6.79 6.00
N VAL A 504 -21.75 -7.04 4.72
CA VAL A 504 -23.10 -6.98 4.13
C VAL A 504 -24.08 -7.89 4.88
N ARG A 505 -23.72 -9.13 5.17
CA ARG A 505 -24.56 -10.07 5.93
C ARG A 505 -24.88 -9.55 7.32
N GLN A 506 -23.86 -9.07 8.02
CA GLN A 506 -24.02 -8.52 9.36
C GLN A 506 -24.94 -7.28 9.35
N MET A 507 -24.75 -6.38 8.37
CA MET A 507 -25.60 -5.19 8.21
C MET A 507 -27.07 -5.57 7.99
N ILE A 508 -27.34 -6.59 7.17
CA ILE A 508 -28.70 -7.04 6.86
C ILE A 508 -29.33 -7.73 8.06
N GLU A 509 -28.59 -8.55 8.80
CA GLU A 509 -29.05 -9.20 10.02
C GLU A 509 -29.48 -8.14 11.07
N ILE A 510 -28.64 -7.12 11.28
CA ILE A 510 -28.94 -6.02 12.18
C ILE A 510 -30.17 -5.23 11.67
N ALA A 511 -30.18 -4.90 10.38
CA ALA A 511 -31.29 -4.13 9.81
C ALA A 511 -32.63 -4.85 9.91
N ARG A 512 -32.68 -6.17 9.65
CA ARG A 512 -33.87 -7.00 9.80
C ARG A 512 -34.30 -7.17 11.25
N THR A 513 -33.34 -7.23 12.16
CA THR A 513 -33.64 -7.26 13.60
C THR A 513 -34.32 -5.98 14.06
N LEU A 514 -33.89 -4.84 13.55
CA LEU A 514 -34.42 -3.50 13.90
C LEU A 514 -35.65 -3.13 13.08
N ASN A 515 -35.76 -3.64 11.85
CA ASN A 515 -36.89 -3.39 10.92
C ASN A 515 -37.13 -4.66 10.07
N PRO A 516 -38.02 -5.58 10.53
CA PRO A 516 -38.28 -6.84 9.81
C PRO A 516 -38.82 -6.67 8.38
N ASN A 517 -39.41 -5.53 8.05
CA ASN A 517 -40.02 -5.26 6.74
C ASN A 517 -39.12 -4.44 5.81
N ILE A 518 -37.85 -4.25 6.15
CA ILE A 518 -36.94 -3.44 5.37
C ILE A 518 -36.60 -4.10 4.03
N ASN A 519 -36.73 -3.35 2.94
CA ASN A 519 -36.22 -3.78 1.66
C ASN A 519 -34.70 -3.63 1.62
N THR A 520 -34.02 -4.67 1.12
CA THR A 520 -32.56 -4.65 1.02
C THR A 520 -32.11 -4.70 -0.43
N VAL A 521 -31.20 -3.81 -0.79
CA VAL A 521 -30.58 -3.70 -2.11
C VAL A 521 -29.07 -3.77 -1.92
N VAL A 522 -28.42 -4.74 -2.56
CA VAL A 522 -27.02 -5.04 -2.31
C VAL A 522 -26.25 -5.05 -3.62
N ARG A 523 -25.05 -4.48 -3.57
CA ARG A 523 -24.06 -4.58 -4.64
C ARG A 523 -23.08 -5.68 -4.35
N THR A 524 -22.78 -6.51 -5.37
CA THR A 524 -21.74 -7.53 -5.34
C THR A 524 -20.74 -7.35 -6.49
N HIS A 525 -19.60 -8.06 -6.41
CA HIS A 525 -18.53 -8.05 -7.41
C HIS A 525 -18.23 -9.42 -8.01
N SER A 526 -18.75 -10.52 -7.44
CA SER A 526 -18.50 -11.85 -7.96
C SER A 526 -19.79 -12.67 -8.05
N GLU A 527 -19.81 -13.61 -9.00
CA GLU A 527 -20.93 -14.56 -9.15
C GLU A 527 -21.08 -15.46 -7.91
N GLU A 528 -19.94 -15.89 -7.33
CA GLU A 528 -19.94 -16.74 -6.12
C GLU A 528 -20.60 -16.03 -4.93
N GLU A 529 -20.32 -14.73 -4.77
CA GLU A 529 -20.94 -13.90 -3.72
C GLU A 529 -22.43 -13.69 -3.99
N SER A 530 -22.82 -13.45 -5.25
CA SER A 530 -24.22 -13.31 -5.65
C SER A 530 -25.01 -14.55 -5.31
N GLU A 531 -24.52 -15.73 -5.68
CA GLU A 531 -25.17 -17.00 -5.36
C GLU A 531 -25.31 -17.28 -3.85
N LEU A 532 -24.30 -16.89 -3.07
CA LEU A 532 -24.34 -17.03 -1.62
C LEU A 532 -25.41 -16.13 -0.98
N LEU A 533 -25.47 -14.87 -1.42
CA LEU A 533 -26.44 -13.90 -0.91
C LEU A 533 -27.87 -14.23 -1.37
N GLU A 534 -28.04 -14.79 -2.57
CA GLU A 534 -29.36 -15.28 -3.07
C GLU A 534 -29.89 -16.43 -2.23
N LYS A 535 -29.04 -17.39 -1.87
CA LYS A 535 -29.42 -18.52 -0.98
C LYS A 535 -29.88 -18.05 0.40
N GLU A 536 -29.39 -16.91 0.86
CA GLU A 536 -29.75 -16.29 2.14
C GLU A 536 -30.95 -15.34 2.05
N ASN A 537 -31.56 -15.22 0.89
CA ASN A 537 -32.74 -14.37 0.66
C ASN A 537 -32.48 -12.88 1.04
N VAL A 538 -31.33 -12.36 0.67
CA VAL A 538 -30.79 -11.09 1.13
C VAL A 538 -31.52 -9.85 0.52
N GLY A 539 -32.46 -10.05 -0.39
CA GLY A 539 -33.15 -9.00 -1.13
C GLY A 539 -32.68 -8.91 -2.57
N LYS A 540 -32.72 -7.72 -3.17
CA LYS A 540 -32.30 -7.54 -4.57
C LYS A 540 -30.78 -7.34 -4.65
N ILE A 541 -30.14 -8.18 -5.43
CA ILE A 541 -28.69 -8.16 -5.63
C ILE A 541 -28.39 -7.60 -7.02
N PHE A 542 -27.38 -6.74 -7.10
CA PHE A 542 -26.90 -6.12 -8.33
C PHE A 542 -25.42 -6.40 -8.50
N MET A 543 -25.06 -7.11 -9.55
CA MET A 543 -23.67 -7.32 -9.97
C MET A 543 -23.35 -6.37 -11.13
N GLY A 544 -22.29 -5.56 -11.00
CA GLY A 544 -21.98 -4.49 -11.94
C GLY A 544 -21.81 -4.96 -13.38
N GLU A 545 -21.17 -6.13 -13.58
CA GLU A 545 -20.94 -6.72 -14.90
C GLU A 545 -22.24 -7.24 -15.54
N HIS A 546 -23.13 -7.85 -14.76
CA HIS A 546 -24.44 -8.30 -15.25
C HIS A 546 -25.32 -7.12 -15.67
N GLU A 547 -25.38 -6.08 -14.85
CA GLU A 547 -26.17 -4.89 -15.16
C GLU A 547 -25.63 -4.16 -16.40
N LEU A 548 -24.30 -4.09 -16.54
CA LEU A 548 -23.66 -3.55 -17.73
C LEU A 548 -23.98 -4.38 -18.96
N ALA A 549 -23.83 -5.70 -18.87
CA ALA A 549 -24.15 -6.62 -19.96
C ALA A 549 -25.63 -6.53 -20.38
N ALA A 550 -26.54 -6.48 -19.40
CA ALA A 550 -27.97 -6.33 -19.66
C ALA A 550 -28.29 -4.99 -20.35
N SER A 551 -27.70 -3.89 -19.87
CA SER A 551 -27.86 -2.56 -20.47
C SER A 551 -27.30 -2.50 -21.89
N MET A 552 -26.12 -3.07 -22.16
CA MET A 552 -25.52 -3.15 -23.48
C MET A 552 -26.36 -4.00 -24.42
N SER A 553 -26.82 -5.18 -23.96
CA SER A 553 -27.67 -6.08 -24.74
C SER A 553 -29.00 -5.40 -25.10
N HIS A 554 -29.62 -4.71 -24.15
CA HIS A 554 -30.86 -3.95 -24.39
C HIS A 554 -30.64 -2.85 -25.44
N TYR A 555 -29.55 -2.11 -25.36
CA TYR A 555 -29.22 -1.08 -26.36
C TYR A 555 -28.99 -1.70 -27.73
N ILE A 556 -28.23 -2.80 -27.85
CA ILE A 556 -27.96 -3.50 -29.11
C ILE A 556 -29.27 -4.01 -29.71
N LEU A 557 -30.10 -4.69 -28.92
CA LEU A 557 -31.39 -5.20 -29.37
C LEU A 557 -32.33 -4.09 -29.81
N SER A 558 -32.39 -2.95 -29.08
CA SER A 558 -33.19 -1.81 -29.48
C SER A 558 -32.77 -1.20 -30.83
N LYS A 559 -31.49 -1.26 -31.17
CA LYS A 559 -30.97 -0.78 -32.47
C LYS A 559 -31.20 -1.77 -33.62
N ILE A 560 -31.17 -3.08 -33.34
CA ILE A 560 -31.34 -4.12 -34.36
C ILE A 560 -32.82 -4.41 -34.63
N THR A 561 -33.66 -4.43 -33.57
CA THR A 561 -35.06 -4.81 -33.68
C THR A 561 -36.03 -3.65 -33.94
N GLY A 562 -35.54 -2.43 -34.16
CA GLY A 562 -36.37 -1.29 -34.57
C GLY A 562 -37.50 -0.95 -33.61
N GLY A 563 -37.26 -0.97 -32.30
CA GLY A 563 -38.15 -0.28 -31.35
C GLY A 563 -39.44 -0.97 -30.93
N THR A 564 -39.58 -2.29 -31.10
CA THR A 564 -40.77 -3.00 -30.61
C THR A 564 -40.46 -4.36 -30.04
N ARG A 565 -40.15 -4.42 -28.77
CA ARG A 565 -40.49 -5.44 -27.78
C ARG A 565 -39.68 -5.24 -26.50
N ARG A 566 -40.34 -4.92 -25.39
CA ARG A 566 -39.79 -5.17 -24.06
C ARG A 566 -39.60 -6.70 -23.94
N VAL A 567 -38.35 -7.13 -23.93
CA VAL A 567 -38.03 -8.50 -23.52
C VAL A 567 -37.83 -8.42 -22.01
N ASP A 568 -38.78 -8.89 -21.27
CA ASP A 568 -38.63 -9.16 -19.84
C ASP A 568 -37.64 -10.33 -19.71
N LEU A 569 -36.41 -10.01 -19.36
CA LEU A 569 -35.42 -11.00 -18.93
C LEU A 569 -35.70 -11.28 -17.45
N GLN A 570 -36.18 -12.49 -17.17
CA GLN A 570 -36.31 -13.08 -15.83
C GLN A 570 -34.95 -13.32 -15.20
#